data_a6b5f5f324150beb21d4d27d384e8e41
#
_entry.id   a6b5f5f324150beb21d4d27d384e8e41
#
_cell.length_a   1.000
_cell.length_b   1.000
_cell.length_c   1.000
_cell.angle_alpha   90.00
_cell.angle_beta   90.00
_cell.angle_gamma   90.00
#
_symmetry.space_group_name_H-M   'P 1'
#
loop_
_entity.id
_entity.type
_entity.pdbx_description
1 polymer ?
#
loop_
_entity_poly.entity_id
_entity_poly.type
_entity_poly.pdbx_seq_one_letter_code
_entity_poly.pdbx_strand_id
1 'polypeptide(L)'
;KKIVAGLVLALPMLASGQAMAADKELIISSWAAPVHTMNKDIFPWMISEMERCSGGSLTAKIEYGLAPPPAQYDTIRDGVADFGWIVYGYTPGKFETTKIAELPGNGGNAEDMSVAFQMTHEKYLAAAKEAKGIRILTNYVHGPGHVNTVKPVKSYKDVVGMKLRVGGGVANDIGTALGVAGVNMPAPAVYEAVSSGVTEGVMFPMETMYAFKVAEVAKYTFRNPEGMYTTAFGLIMNADSYDDLSAAHKKCIDGMTGVEMARRVGKWWDEADELGYKKFAEMGGVVTDANAAEQAYFREKTAGVEAKVLAAISERGVDAAAALKYFRSQLK
;
A
#
# COMPACT_ATOMS: atom_id res chain seq x y z
N LYS A 1 9.03 70.67 -48.80
CA LYS A 1 9.37 69.20 -48.59
C LYS A 1 8.91 68.84 -47.20
N LYS A 2 7.82 68.06 -47.12
CA LYS A 2 7.28 67.53 -45.86
C LYS A 2 7.72 66.10 -45.75
N ILE A 3 8.43 65.75 -44.67
CA ILE A 3 8.84 64.41 -44.32
C ILE A 3 7.74 63.84 -43.43
N VAL A 4 7.12 62.74 -43.87
CA VAL A 4 6.15 61.97 -43.06
C VAL A 4 6.93 60.82 -42.42
N ALA A 5 7.07 60.85 -41.10
CA ALA A 5 7.63 59.76 -40.33
C ALA A 5 6.54 58.72 -40.04
N GLY A 6 6.69 57.54 -40.63
CA GLY A 6 5.80 56.41 -40.34
C GLY A 6 6.18 55.76 -39.02
N LEU A 7 5.24 55.72 -38.08
CA LEU A 7 5.34 55.01 -36.80
C LEU A 7 4.96 53.54 -37.02
N VAL A 8 5.93 52.64 -36.95
CA VAL A 8 5.70 51.18 -36.98
C VAL A 8 5.38 50.72 -35.55
N LEU A 9 4.10 50.45 -35.30
CA LEU A 9 3.67 49.77 -34.07
C LEU A 9 4.01 48.27 -34.18
N ALA A 10 5.00 47.84 -33.40
CA ALA A 10 5.24 46.44 -33.17
C ALA A 10 4.24 45.92 -32.13
N LEU A 11 3.27 45.08 -32.55
CA LEU A 11 2.43 44.33 -31.64
C LEU A 11 3.27 43.19 -31.02
N PRO A 12 3.26 43.00 -29.68
CA PRO A 12 3.82 41.81 -29.07
C PRO A 12 2.91 40.63 -29.42
N MET A 13 3.45 39.61 -30.11
CA MET A 13 2.84 38.29 -30.23
C MET A 13 2.84 37.66 -28.83
N LEU A 14 1.69 37.68 -28.17
CA LEU A 14 1.40 36.81 -27.06
C LEU A 14 1.37 35.38 -27.63
N ALA A 15 2.45 34.61 -27.37
CA ALA A 15 2.46 33.17 -27.57
C ALA A 15 1.50 32.59 -26.53
N SER A 16 0.22 32.46 -26.92
CA SER A 16 -0.73 31.62 -26.21
C SER A 16 -0.22 30.18 -26.32
N GLY A 17 0.42 29.70 -25.25
CA GLY A 17 0.71 28.28 -25.11
C GLY A 17 -0.64 27.54 -25.14
N GLN A 18 -0.98 26.98 -26.28
CA GLN A 18 -2.08 26.02 -26.38
C GLN A 18 -1.67 24.84 -25.50
N ALA A 19 -2.39 24.59 -24.41
CA ALA A 19 -2.36 23.33 -23.71
C ALA A 19 -2.72 22.25 -24.75
N MET A 20 -1.74 21.50 -25.20
CA MET A 20 -2.01 20.35 -26.08
C MET A 20 -2.78 19.34 -25.24
N ALA A 21 -3.92 18.89 -25.73
CA ALA A 21 -4.62 17.75 -25.15
C ALA A 21 -3.67 16.55 -25.12
N ALA A 22 -3.73 15.74 -24.07
CA ALA A 22 -2.92 14.53 -23.99
C ALA A 22 -3.29 13.56 -25.09
N ASP A 23 -2.29 12.97 -25.75
CA ASP A 23 -2.50 11.94 -26.77
C ASP A 23 -3.03 10.63 -26.16
N LYS A 24 -2.70 10.40 -24.87
CA LYS A 24 -3.13 9.23 -24.10
C LYS A 24 -3.48 9.64 -22.65
N GLU A 25 -4.70 9.39 -22.23
CA GLU A 25 -5.15 9.48 -20.85
C GLU A 25 -5.37 8.07 -20.30
N LEU A 26 -4.69 7.73 -19.20
CA LEU A 26 -4.84 6.46 -18.51
C LEU A 26 -5.87 6.57 -17.38
N ILE A 27 -6.54 5.48 -17.07
CA ILE A 27 -7.51 5.39 -15.96
C ILE A 27 -6.86 4.71 -14.76
N ILE A 28 -6.83 5.42 -13.64
CA ILE A 28 -6.41 4.89 -12.34
C ILE A 28 -7.63 4.44 -11.56
N SER A 29 -7.71 3.15 -11.20
CA SER A 29 -8.73 2.68 -10.27
C SER A 29 -8.29 2.88 -8.82
N SER A 30 -9.09 3.60 -8.03
CA SER A 30 -8.85 3.75 -6.60
C SER A 30 -10.10 3.49 -5.77
N TRP A 31 -9.93 2.74 -4.70
CA TRP A 31 -10.99 2.34 -3.77
C TRP A 31 -10.94 3.08 -2.42
N ALA A 32 -9.85 3.81 -2.16
CA ALA A 32 -9.71 4.60 -0.94
C ALA A 32 -10.32 6.00 -1.09
N ALA A 33 -10.58 6.67 0.03
CA ALA A 33 -11.06 8.04 0.03
C ALA A 33 -10.00 9.01 -0.53
N PRO A 34 -10.40 10.19 -1.06
CA PRO A 34 -9.45 11.19 -1.59
C PRO A 34 -8.37 11.65 -0.61
N VAL A 35 -8.64 11.58 0.70
CA VAL A 35 -7.68 11.98 1.76
C VAL A 35 -6.59 10.94 2.02
N HIS A 36 -6.74 9.73 1.52
CA HIS A 36 -5.75 8.66 1.67
C HIS A 36 -4.48 8.96 0.87
N THR A 37 -3.29 8.63 1.39
CA THR A 37 -2.00 8.96 0.77
C THR A 37 -1.88 8.50 -0.68
N MET A 38 -2.48 7.37 -1.06
CA MET A 38 -2.54 6.93 -2.46
C MET A 38 -3.13 7.98 -3.39
N ASN A 39 -4.23 8.62 -2.96
CA ASN A 39 -5.00 9.56 -3.77
C ASN A 39 -4.58 11.01 -3.59
N LYS A 40 -4.01 11.34 -2.44
CA LYS A 40 -3.57 12.68 -2.11
C LYS A 40 -2.13 12.96 -2.58
N ASP A 41 -1.25 11.97 -2.49
CA ASP A 41 0.18 12.15 -2.68
C ASP A 41 0.71 11.31 -3.86
N ILE A 42 0.48 9.98 -3.86
CA ILE A 42 1.13 9.04 -4.77
C ILE A 42 0.61 9.18 -6.21
N PHE A 43 -0.68 9.03 -6.44
CA PHE A 43 -1.23 9.14 -7.80
C PHE A 43 -1.09 10.55 -8.40
N PRO A 44 -1.33 11.66 -7.67
CA PRO A 44 -1.06 12.99 -8.19
C PRO A 44 0.40 13.20 -8.60
N TRP A 45 1.35 12.67 -7.81
CA TRP A 45 2.76 12.71 -8.19
C TRP A 45 3.02 11.89 -9.47
N MET A 46 2.47 10.67 -9.58
CA MET A 46 2.63 9.83 -10.78
C MET A 46 2.07 10.53 -12.03
N ILE A 47 0.90 11.17 -11.92
CA ILE A 47 0.29 11.94 -13.02
C ILE A 47 1.22 13.07 -13.43
N SER A 48 1.70 13.87 -12.48
CA SER A 48 2.63 14.96 -12.73
C SER A 48 3.94 14.48 -13.41
N GLU A 49 4.47 13.32 -13.01
CA GLU A 49 5.67 12.75 -13.62
C GLU A 49 5.42 12.22 -15.04
N MET A 50 4.24 11.62 -15.30
CA MET A 50 3.83 11.23 -16.65
C MET A 50 3.77 12.46 -17.57
N GLU A 51 3.10 13.52 -17.14
CA GLU A 51 2.97 14.78 -17.91
C GLU A 51 4.35 15.43 -18.13
N ARG A 52 5.16 15.51 -17.08
CA ARG A 52 6.52 16.10 -17.16
C ARG A 52 7.41 15.32 -18.12
N CYS A 53 7.44 13.99 -18.02
CA CYS A 53 8.30 13.13 -18.83
C CYS A 53 7.87 13.12 -20.30
N SER A 54 6.57 13.12 -20.57
CA SER A 54 5.99 13.01 -21.92
C SER A 54 5.80 14.36 -22.62
N GLY A 55 6.09 15.49 -21.95
CA GLY A 55 5.77 16.82 -22.46
C GLY A 55 4.26 17.07 -22.58
N GLY A 56 3.46 16.42 -21.71
CA GLY A 56 2.00 16.54 -21.65
C GLY A 56 1.24 15.57 -22.55
N SER A 57 1.92 14.71 -23.32
CA SER A 57 1.24 13.77 -24.22
C SER A 57 0.72 12.49 -23.51
N LEU A 58 1.15 12.24 -22.27
CA LEU A 58 0.65 11.16 -21.40
C LEU A 58 0.17 11.75 -20.08
N THR A 59 -1.07 11.47 -19.71
CA THR A 59 -1.65 11.82 -18.41
C THR A 59 -2.47 10.67 -17.86
N ALA A 60 -3.08 10.86 -16.69
CA ALA A 60 -4.03 9.90 -16.12
C ALA A 60 -5.07 10.62 -15.28
N LYS A 61 -6.21 9.96 -15.06
CA LYS A 61 -7.25 10.42 -14.13
C LYS A 61 -7.57 9.34 -13.11
N ILE A 62 -7.92 9.77 -11.89
CA ILE A 62 -8.33 8.87 -10.81
C ILE A 62 -9.83 8.68 -10.87
N GLU A 63 -10.26 7.42 -11.06
CA GLU A 63 -11.66 7.02 -11.00
C GLU A 63 -11.91 6.27 -9.68
N TYR A 64 -12.84 6.79 -8.89
CA TYR A 64 -13.17 6.24 -7.59
C TYR A 64 -14.34 5.26 -7.68
N GLY A 65 -14.23 4.17 -6.95
CA GLY A 65 -15.35 3.24 -6.77
C GLY A 65 -15.67 2.37 -8.00
N LEU A 66 -14.78 2.24 -8.97
CA LEU A 66 -14.94 1.33 -10.10
C LEU A 66 -15.15 -0.11 -9.64
N ALA A 67 -14.47 -0.51 -8.57
CA ALA A 67 -14.59 -1.84 -7.99
C ALA A 67 -14.26 -1.81 -6.49
N PRO A 68 -14.80 -2.74 -5.69
CA PRO A 68 -14.39 -2.92 -4.31
C PRO A 68 -12.94 -3.44 -4.20
N PRO A 69 -12.26 -3.25 -3.05
CA PRO A 69 -10.85 -3.60 -2.91
C PRO A 69 -10.47 -5.02 -3.32
N PRO A 70 -11.26 -6.08 -3.03
CA PRO A 70 -10.93 -7.43 -3.46
C PRO A 70 -11.00 -7.67 -4.96
N ALA A 71 -11.75 -6.84 -5.70
CA ALA A 71 -11.91 -6.97 -7.15
C ALA A 71 -10.92 -6.12 -7.96
N GLN A 72 -10.07 -5.31 -7.31
CA GLN A 72 -9.15 -4.39 -8.00
C GLN A 72 -8.17 -5.10 -8.94
N TYR A 73 -7.65 -6.26 -8.53
CA TYR A 73 -6.78 -7.04 -9.40
C TYR A 73 -7.48 -7.42 -10.72
N ASP A 74 -8.69 -7.96 -10.63
CA ASP A 74 -9.44 -8.40 -11.82
C ASP A 74 -9.86 -7.17 -12.66
N THR A 75 -10.28 -6.06 -12.04
CA THR A 75 -10.62 -4.79 -12.70
C THR A 75 -9.46 -4.27 -13.57
N ILE A 76 -8.23 -4.31 -13.04
CA ILE A 76 -7.05 -3.83 -13.76
C ILE A 76 -6.61 -4.88 -14.80
N ARG A 77 -6.56 -6.17 -14.44
CA ARG A 77 -6.22 -7.26 -15.36
C ARG A 77 -7.12 -7.29 -16.60
N ASP A 78 -8.40 -7.04 -16.42
CA ASP A 78 -9.41 -7.11 -17.49
C ASP A 78 -9.55 -5.79 -18.27
N GLY A 79 -8.71 -4.80 -18.00
CA GLY A 79 -8.63 -3.53 -18.75
C GLY A 79 -9.78 -2.56 -18.47
N VAL A 80 -10.54 -2.74 -17.38
CA VAL A 80 -11.56 -1.75 -16.95
C VAL A 80 -10.88 -0.47 -16.44
N ALA A 81 -9.69 -0.60 -15.87
CA ALA A 81 -8.77 0.49 -15.58
C ALA A 81 -7.37 0.12 -16.04
N ASP A 82 -6.56 1.12 -16.40
CA ASP A 82 -5.20 0.91 -16.88
C ASP A 82 -4.23 0.56 -15.74
N PHE A 83 -4.36 1.21 -14.59
CA PHE A 83 -3.56 0.88 -13.40
C PHE A 83 -4.24 1.27 -12.09
N GLY A 84 -3.63 0.87 -10.99
CA GLY A 84 -4.11 1.15 -9.65
C GLY A 84 -3.30 0.41 -8.60
N TRP A 85 -3.88 0.22 -7.44
CA TRP A 85 -3.23 -0.46 -6.33
C TRP A 85 -4.08 -1.56 -5.74
N ILE A 86 -3.42 -2.62 -5.30
CA ILE A 86 -4.05 -3.80 -4.72
C ILE A 86 -3.44 -4.14 -3.35
N VAL A 87 -4.27 -4.73 -2.51
CA VAL A 87 -3.84 -5.43 -1.30
C VAL A 87 -3.74 -6.91 -1.65
N TYR A 88 -2.54 -7.47 -1.65
CA TYR A 88 -2.35 -8.87 -2.04
C TYR A 88 -3.15 -9.84 -1.18
N GLY A 89 -3.27 -9.56 0.11
CA GLY A 89 -4.06 -10.37 1.05
C GLY A 89 -5.57 -10.41 0.77
N TYR A 90 -6.11 -9.53 -0.09
CA TYR A 90 -7.52 -9.55 -0.49
C TYR A 90 -7.81 -10.53 -1.64
N THR A 91 -6.80 -11.17 -2.22
CA THR A 91 -6.92 -12.19 -3.27
C THR A 91 -6.27 -13.51 -2.82
N PRO A 92 -6.88 -14.23 -1.85
CA PRO A 92 -6.31 -15.45 -1.29
C PRO A 92 -5.90 -16.46 -2.36
N GLY A 93 -4.74 -17.10 -2.19
CA GLY A 93 -4.22 -18.13 -3.07
C GLY A 93 -3.57 -17.62 -4.38
N LYS A 94 -3.62 -16.30 -4.66
CA LYS A 94 -3.11 -15.73 -5.91
C LYS A 94 -1.68 -15.21 -5.79
N PHE A 95 -1.34 -14.55 -4.68
CA PHE A 95 -0.04 -13.91 -4.43
C PHE A 95 0.59 -14.44 -3.14
N GLU A 96 0.98 -15.71 -3.16
CA GLU A 96 1.53 -16.38 -1.98
C GLU A 96 2.94 -15.91 -1.64
N THR A 97 3.75 -15.58 -2.67
CA THR A 97 5.14 -15.17 -2.45
C THR A 97 5.27 -13.82 -1.77
N THR A 98 4.29 -12.94 -1.92
CA THR A 98 4.30 -11.60 -1.33
C THR A 98 4.19 -11.61 0.21
N LYS A 99 3.69 -12.69 0.79
CA LYS A 99 3.54 -12.88 2.24
C LYS A 99 4.89 -12.80 3.00
N ILE A 100 6.01 -12.95 2.30
CA ILE A 100 7.34 -12.79 2.89
C ILE A 100 7.54 -11.42 3.54
N ALA A 101 6.96 -10.36 2.95
CA ALA A 101 7.04 -9.01 3.48
C ALA A 101 6.12 -8.79 4.70
N GLU A 102 5.13 -9.66 4.90
CA GLU A 102 4.13 -9.55 5.98
C GLU A 102 4.53 -10.28 7.26
N LEU A 103 5.66 -11.00 7.26
CA LEU A 103 6.08 -11.86 8.37
C LEU A 103 6.33 -11.08 9.66
N PRO A 104 5.94 -11.64 10.84
CA PRO A 104 6.26 -11.05 12.12
C PRO A 104 7.78 -11.02 12.34
N GLY A 105 8.25 -10.01 13.09
CA GLY A 105 9.67 -9.87 13.43
C GLY A 105 10.56 -9.35 12.30
N ASN A 106 10.01 -8.96 11.16
CA ASN A 106 10.79 -8.27 10.14
C ASN A 106 11.21 -6.86 10.63
N GLY A 107 10.36 -6.18 11.42
CA GLY A 107 10.65 -4.85 11.93
C GLY A 107 10.68 -3.79 10.83
N GLY A 108 11.02 -2.56 11.22
CA GLY A 108 11.27 -1.47 10.27
C GLY A 108 10.07 -0.57 9.99
N ASN A 109 10.36 0.51 9.28
CA ASN A 109 9.41 1.46 8.75
C ASN A 109 8.92 1.02 7.35
N ALA A 110 7.93 1.71 6.80
CA ALA A 110 7.39 1.37 5.49
C ALA A 110 8.41 1.60 4.35
N GLU A 111 9.28 2.60 4.45
CA GLU A 111 10.30 2.88 3.43
C GLU A 111 11.30 1.72 3.29
N ASP A 112 11.97 1.35 4.39
CA ASP A 112 13.00 0.30 4.35
C ASP A 112 12.38 -1.07 3.99
N MET A 113 11.22 -1.39 4.55
CA MET A 113 10.48 -2.62 4.26
C MET A 113 10.03 -2.70 2.79
N SER A 114 9.53 -1.60 2.21
CA SER A 114 9.12 -1.56 0.80
C SER A 114 10.32 -1.75 -0.14
N VAL A 115 11.44 -1.12 0.16
CA VAL A 115 12.70 -1.31 -0.60
C VAL A 115 13.15 -2.77 -0.53
N ALA A 116 13.21 -3.34 0.67
CA ALA A 116 13.60 -4.74 0.87
C ALA A 116 12.64 -5.70 0.12
N PHE A 117 11.34 -5.41 0.16
CA PHE A 117 10.32 -6.21 -0.53
C PHE A 117 10.49 -6.15 -2.05
N GLN A 118 10.63 -4.96 -2.62
CA GLN A 118 10.81 -4.82 -4.07
C GLN A 118 12.11 -5.48 -4.55
N MET A 119 13.23 -5.28 -3.85
CA MET A 119 14.51 -5.95 -4.17
C MET A 119 14.39 -7.47 -4.10
N THR A 120 13.68 -7.99 -3.10
CA THR A 120 13.44 -9.44 -2.96
C THR A 120 12.54 -9.97 -4.07
N HIS A 121 11.51 -9.19 -4.44
CA HIS A 121 10.65 -9.54 -5.56
C HIS A 121 11.44 -9.67 -6.86
N GLU A 122 12.23 -8.67 -7.21
CA GLU A 122 13.05 -8.67 -8.44
C GLU A 122 14.01 -9.86 -8.49
N LYS A 123 14.61 -10.22 -7.36
CA LYS A 123 15.63 -11.25 -7.30
C LYS A 123 15.09 -12.68 -7.18
N TYR A 124 14.00 -12.88 -6.45
CA TYR A 124 13.50 -14.21 -6.09
C TYR A 124 12.04 -14.43 -6.45
N LEU A 125 11.13 -13.50 -6.13
CA LEU A 125 9.70 -13.79 -6.11
C LEU A 125 9.07 -13.72 -7.51
N ALA A 126 9.59 -12.89 -8.39
CA ALA A 126 9.10 -12.76 -9.77
C ALA A 126 9.14 -14.08 -10.56
N ALA A 127 10.03 -15.00 -10.17
CA ALA A 127 10.15 -16.34 -10.78
C ALA A 127 8.86 -17.17 -10.60
N ALA A 128 8.05 -16.92 -9.57
CA ALA A 128 6.77 -17.60 -9.34
C ALA A 128 5.68 -17.24 -10.36
N LYS A 129 5.86 -16.16 -11.13
CA LYS A 129 4.93 -15.69 -12.19
C LYS A 129 3.48 -15.53 -11.73
N GLU A 130 3.28 -14.98 -10.51
CA GLU A 130 1.95 -14.79 -9.92
C GLU A 130 1.18 -13.63 -10.57
N ALA A 131 1.86 -12.69 -11.21
CA ALA A 131 1.30 -11.47 -11.82
C ALA A 131 0.77 -11.72 -13.26
N LYS A 132 -0.23 -12.57 -13.41
CA LYS A 132 -0.80 -12.88 -14.73
C LYS A 132 -1.68 -11.75 -15.25
N GLY A 133 -1.41 -11.26 -16.47
CA GLY A 133 -2.19 -10.22 -17.15
C GLY A 133 -1.98 -8.81 -16.57
N ILE A 134 -1.04 -8.65 -15.64
CA ILE A 134 -0.65 -7.36 -15.09
C ILE A 134 0.88 -7.20 -15.09
N ARG A 135 1.31 -5.94 -15.09
CA ARG A 135 2.67 -5.52 -14.80
C ARG A 135 2.70 -4.95 -13.38
N ILE A 136 3.56 -5.48 -12.52
CA ILE A 136 3.83 -4.87 -11.21
C ILE A 136 4.76 -3.69 -11.45
N LEU A 137 4.31 -2.48 -11.14
CA LEU A 137 5.12 -1.27 -11.20
C LEU A 137 6.06 -1.19 -9.99
N THR A 138 5.52 -1.46 -8.81
CA THR A 138 6.30 -1.64 -7.60
C THR A 138 5.51 -2.39 -6.54
N ASN A 139 6.23 -3.10 -5.67
CA ASN A 139 5.72 -3.67 -4.44
C ASN A 139 6.07 -2.75 -3.27
N TYR A 140 5.18 -2.68 -2.29
CA TYR A 140 5.40 -1.88 -1.08
C TYR A 140 4.58 -2.41 0.09
N VAL A 141 4.82 -1.86 1.27
CA VAL A 141 4.09 -2.18 2.51
C VAL A 141 3.70 -0.90 3.24
N HIS A 142 2.75 -1.01 4.18
CA HIS A 142 2.52 0.03 5.19
C HIS A 142 3.47 -0.12 6.37
N GLY A 143 3.48 0.85 7.28
CA GLY A 143 4.18 0.75 8.58
C GLY A 143 3.65 -0.40 9.45
N PRO A 144 4.21 -0.60 10.67
CA PRO A 144 3.80 -1.71 11.52
C PRO A 144 2.32 -1.70 11.89
N GLY A 145 1.66 -2.84 11.72
CA GLY A 145 0.29 -3.03 12.17
C GLY A 145 0.21 -3.30 13.68
N HIS A 146 -0.86 -2.84 14.32
CA HIS A 146 -1.11 -2.93 15.76
C HIS A 146 -2.49 -3.48 16.05
N VAL A 147 -2.74 -3.85 17.32
CA VAL A 147 -4.08 -4.14 17.81
C VAL A 147 -4.71 -2.83 18.28
N ASN A 148 -5.83 -2.43 17.66
CA ASN A 148 -6.59 -1.24 18.00
C ASN A 148 -7.99 -1.63 18.43
N THR A 149 -8.44 -1.14 19.60
CA THR A 149 -9.67 -1.65 20.25
C THR A 149 -10.55 -0.54 20.83
N VAL A 150 -11.82 -0.87 21.02
CA VAL A 150 -12.80 0.01 21.68
C VAL A 150 -12.53 0.08 23.19
N LYS A 151 -12.04 -1.00 23.80
CA LYS A 151 -11.69 -1.10 25.24
C LYS A 151 -10.19 -1.28 25.41
N PRO A 152 -9.60 -0.85 26.53
CA PRO A 152 -8.19 -1.02 26.78
C PRO A 152 -7.72 -2.47 26.69
N VAL A 153 -6.60 -2.70 26.00
CA VAL A 153 -5.82 -3.94 25.96
C VAL A 153 -4.44 -3.66 26.51
N LYS A 154 -3.96 -4.53 27.41
CA LYS A 154 -2.66 -4.39 28.08
C LYS A 154 -1.76 -5.62 27.90
N SER A 155 -2.28 -6.68 27.32
CA SER A 155 -1.61 -7.95 27.09
C SER A 155 -2.17 -8.63 25.86
N TYR A 156 -1.36 -9.43 25.16
CA TYR A 156 -1.85 -10.32 24.11
C TYR A 156 -2.85 -11.36 24.60
N LYS A 157 -2.88 -11.65 25.91
CA LYS A 157 -3.89 -12.53 26.50
C LYS A 157 -5.28 -11.90 26.52
N ASP A 158 -5.36 -10.58 26.54
CA ASP A 158 -6.63 -9.86 26.54
C ASP A 158 -7.37 -9.96 25.20
N VAL A 159 -6.65 -10.27 24.09
CA VAL A 159 -7.26 -10.41 22.76
C VAL A 159 -7.77 -11.80 22.45
N VAL A 160 -7.53 -12.78 23.31
CA VAL A 160 -7.99 -14.16 23.13
C VAL A 160 -9.53 -14.20 23.09
N GLY A 161 -10.10 -14.72 22.01
CA GLY A 161 -11.55 -14.77 21.77
C GLY A 161 -12.17 -13.43 21.35
N MET A 162 -11.41 -12.31 21.35
CA MET A 162 -11.91 -11.00 20.94
C MET A 162 -12.18 -10.99 19.43
N LYS A 163 -13.31 -10.46 19.02
CA LYS A 163 -13.66 -10.27 17.61
C LYS A 163 -12.89 -9.08 17.05
N LEU A 164 -11.78 -9.34 16.40
CA LEU A 164 -11.00 -8.29 15.73
C LEU A 164 -11.09 -8.42 14.22
N ARG A 165 -11.24 -7.29 13.55
CA ARG A 165 -11.06 -7.28 12.11
C ARG A 165 -9.61 -7.58 11.75
N VAL A 166 -9.41 -8.46 10.77
CA VAL A 166 -8.12 -8.74 10.14
C VAL A 166 -8.20 -8.50 8.63
N GLY A 167 -7.06 -8.14 8.02
CA GLY A 167 -6.99 -7.77 6.60
C GLY A 167 -6.73 -8.92 5.63
N GLY A 168 -6.75 -10.17 6.09
CA GLY A 168 -6.28 -11.32 5.31
C GLY A 168 -4.75 -11.46 5.39
N GLY A 169 -4.16 -12.28 4.50
CA GLY A 169 -2.73 -12.50 4.47
C GLY A 169 -2.17 -13.05 5.80
N VAL A 170 -0.94 -12.66 6.12
CA VAL A 170 -0.26 -13.10 7.36
C VAL A 170 -0.90 -12.51 8.62
N ALA A 171 -1.55 -11.33 8.53
CA ALA A 171 -2.28 -10.77 9.66
C ALA A 171 -3.36 -11.71 10.19
N ASN A 172 -4.04 -12.48 9.31
CA ASN A 172 -5.00 -13.50 9.71
C ASN A 172 -4.33 -14.66 10.47
N ASP A 173 -3.16 -15.11 10.01
CA ASP A 173 -2.40 -16.18 10.67
C ASP A 173 -1.90 -15.75 12.04
N ILE A 174 -1.43 -14.51 12.18
CA ILE A 174 -1.02 -13.90 13.45
C ILE A 174 -2.22 -13.80 14.40
N GLY A 175 -3.35 -13.28 13.92
CA GLY A 175 -4.57 -13.20 14.73
C GLY A 175 -4.99 -14.58 15.26
N THR A 176 -4.97 -15.59 14.41
CA THR A 176 -5.27 -16.99 14.79
C THR A 176 -4.27 -17.51 15.83
N ALA A 177 -2.98 -17.26 15.65
CA ALA A 177 -1.92 -17.67 16.58
C ALA A 177 -2.07 -17.02 17.97
N LEU A 178 -2.56 -15.79 18.02
CA LEU A 178 -2.88 -15.07 19.25
C LEU A 178 -4.24 -15.46 19.86
N GLY A 179 -5.02 -16.31 19.21
CA GLY A 179 -6.34 -16.71 19.67
C GLY A 179 -7.46 -15.70 19.41
N VAL A 180 -7.24 -14.77 18.49
CA VAL A 180 -8.24 -13.78 18.07
C VAL A 180 -9.37 -14.46 17.29
N ALA A 181 -10.63 -14.10 17.53
CA ALA A 181 -11.75 -14.41 16.65
C ALA A 181 -11.74 -13.46 15.47
N GLY A 182 -10.94 -13.80 14.43
CA GLY A 182 -10.68 -12.94 13.27
C GLY A 182 -11.91 -12.79 12.38
N VAL A 183 -12.25 -11.55 12.03
CA VAL A 183 -13.30 -11.21 11.06
C VAL A 183 -12.67 -10.58 9.84
N ASN A 184 -12.63 -11.32 8.72
CA ASN A 184 -12.04 -10.84 7.48
C ASN A 184 -12.95 -9.84 6.76
N MET A 185 -12.46 -8.63 6.52
CA MET A 185 -13.13 -7.64 5.69
C MET A 185 -12.13 -6.61 5.14
N PRO A 186 -12.42 -5.98 3.98
CA PRO A 186 -11.59 -4.90 3.44
C PRO A 186 -11.69 -3.63 4.30
N ALA A 187 -10.66 -2.78 4.21
CA ALA A 187 -10.50 -1.60 5.06
C ALA A 187 -11.71 -0.63 5.07
N PRO A 188 -12.38 -0.33 3.95
CA PRO A 188 -13.54 0.59 3.97
C PRO A 188 -14.74 0.15 4.83
N ALA A 189 -14.86 -1.16 5.11
CA ALA A 189 -15.96 -1.68 5.92
C ALA A 189 -15.71 -1.62 7.44
N VAL A 190 -14.50 -1.24 7.86
CA VAL A 190 -14.07 -1.41 9.26
C VAL A 190 -14.71 -0.40 10.20
N TYR A 191 -14.85 0.86 9.78
CA TYR A 191 -15.49 1.88 10.62
C TYR A 191 -16.90 1.42 11.07
N GLU A 192 -17.70 0.97 10.12
CA GLU A 192 -19.07 0.49 10.38
C GLU A 192 -19.07 -0.76 11.26
N ALA A 193 -18.15 -1.70 11.00
CA ALA A 193 -18.06 -2.93 11.79
C ALA A 193 -17.68 -2.68 13.26
N VAL A 194 -16.80 -1.72 13.52
CA VAL A 194 -16.40 -1.35 14.90
C VAL A 194 -17.49 -0.51 15.55
N SER A 195 -18.05 0.49 14.86
CA SER A 195 -19.07 1.38 15.43
C SER A 195 -20.37 0.66 15.77
N SER A 196 -20.75 -0.35 14.99
CA SER A 196 -21.93 -1.19 15.25
C SER A 196 -21.68 -2.35 16.23
N GLY A 197 -20.41 -2.56 16.66
CA GLY A 197 -20.04 -3.64 17.58
C GLY A 197 -19.97 -5.03 16.93
N VAL A 198 -19.96 -5.13 15.60
CA VAL A 198 -19.68 -6.39 14.87
C VAL A 198 -18.27 -6.89 15.20
N THR A 199 -17.31 -5.94 15.32
CA THR A 199 -15.98 -6.21 15.85
C THR A 199 -15.68 -5.29 17.04
N GLU A 200 -14.85 -5.79 17.98
CA GLU A 200 -14.41 -5.06 19.18
C GLU A 200 -13.16 -4.23 18.94
N GLY A 201 -12.61 -4.33 17.73
CA GLY A 201 -11.41 -3.64 17.31
C GLY A 201 -10.90 -4.17 15.95
N VAL A 202 -9.67 -3.82 15.65
CA VAL A 202 -9.06 -4.06 14.35
C VAL A 202 -7.54 -4.22 14.46
N MET A 203 -6.95 -5.03 13.59
CA MET A 203 -5.52 -5.00 13.32
C MET A 203 -5.27 -4.05 12.15
N PHE A 204 -4.66 -2.87 12.43
CA PHE A 204 -4.33 -1.80 11.50
C PHE A 204 -3.04 -1.06 11.87
N PRO A 205 -2.33 -0.45 10.91
CA PRO A 205 -1.35 0.61 11.16
C PRO A 205 -2.07 1.93 11.49
N MET A 206 -1.34 2.93 11.96
CA MET A 206 -1.95 4.18 12.46
C MET A 206 -2.44 5.10 11.34
N GLU A 207 -1.82 5.07 10.15
CA GLU A 207 -2.33 5.80 8.99
C GLU A 207 -3.76 5.38 8.66
N THR A 208 -4.00 4.05 8.64
CA THR A 208 -5.30 3.47 8.30
C THR A 208 -6.35 3.77 9.38
N MET A 209 -5.95 3.82 10.66
CA MET A 209 -6.81 4.26 11.75
C MET A 209 -7.37 5.66 11.51
N TYR A 210 -6.54 6.56 10.98
CA TYR A 210 -6.95 7.93 10.65
C TYR A 210 -7.68 8.01 9.31
N ALA A 211 -7.11 7.47 8.22
CA ALA A 211 -7.64 7.60 6.86
C ALA A 211 -9.05 6.98 6.70
N PHE A 212 -9.37 5.93 7.46
CA PHE A 212 -10.68 5.28 7.47
C PHE A 212 -11.53 5.63 8.71
N LYS A 213 -11.14 6.69 9.46
CA LYS A 213 -11.87 7.22 10.63
C LYS A 213 -12.03 6.24 11.80
N VAL A 214 -11.37 5.09 11.79
CA VAL A 214 -11.49 4.07 12.83
C VAL A 214 -11.01 4.60 14.19
N ALA A 215 -10.08 5.56 14.20
CA ALA A 215 -9.64 6.28 15.38
C ALA A 215 -10.77 7.06 16.11
N GLU A 216 -11.93 7.28 15.49
CA GLU A 216 -13.09 7.90 16.13
C GLU A 216 -13.79 6.93 17.08
N VAL A 217 -13.75 5.63 16.78
CA VAL A 217 -14.51 4.57 17.47
C VAL A 217 -13.65 3.58 18.25
N ALA A 218 -12.35 3.42 17.89
CA ALA A 218 -11.39 2.58 18.62
C ALA A 218 -10.28 3.48 19.16
N LYS A 219 -10.23 3.66 20.48
CA LYS A 219 -9.40 4.65 21.17
C LYS A 219 -8.15 4.06 21.85
N TYR A 220 -7.96 2.75 21.77
CA TYR A 220 -6.87 2.09 22.47
C TYR A 220 -6.04 1.29 21.48
N THR A 221 -4.74 1.58 21.44
CA THR A 221 -3.75 0.85 20.64
C THR A 221 -2.83 0.08 21.55
N PHE A 222 -2.73 -1.25 21.36
CA PHE A 222 -1.69 -2.07 21.95
C PHE A 222 -0.62 -2.31 20.88
N ARG A 223 0.53 -1.65 21.07
CA ARG A 223 1.61 -1.59 20.08
C ARG A 223 2.73 -2.56 20.44
N ASN A 224 3.13 -3.39 19.47
CA ASN A 224 4.39 -4.11 19.55
C ASN A 224 5.51 -3.21 19.00
N PRO A 225 6.50 -2.79 19.80
CA PRO A 225 7.61 -1.97 19.32
C PRO A 225 8.46 -2.63 18.22
N GLU A 226 8.52 -3.98 18.19
CA GLU A 226 9.20 -4.74 17.14
C GLU A 226 8.35 -4.91 15.86
N GLY A 227 7.12 -4.37 15.85
CA GLY A 227 6.13 -4.61 14.79
C GLY A 227 5.45 -5.97 14.92
N MET A 228 4.14 -6.01 14.61
CA MET A 228 3.39 -7.27 14.57
C MET A 228 3.41 -7.87 13.17
N TYR A 229 3.18 -7.05 12.17
CA TYR A 229 3.09 -7.41 10.76
C TYR A 229 3.08 -6.13 9.91
N THR A 230 3.27 -6.30 8.62
CA THR A 230 2.87 -5.33 7.62
C THR A 230 1.89 -5.97 6.63
N THR A 231 1.29 -5.19 5.74
CA THR A 231 0.49 -5.73 4.63
C THR A 231 1.21 -5.42 3.32
N ALA A 232 1.30 -6.41 2.46
CA ALA A 232 1.91 -6.28 1.15
C ALA A 232 0.92 -5.72 0.13
N PHE A 233 1.37 -4.73 -0.63
CA PHE A 233 0.63 -4.05 -1.69
C PHE A 233 1.39 -4.10 -3.01
N GLY A 234 0.64 -3.96 -4.10
CA GLY A 234 1.20 -3.72 -5.43
C GLY A 234 0.61 -2.48 -6.08
N LEU A 235 1.45 -1.61 -6.64
CA LEU A 235 1.07 -0.75 -7.75
C LEU A 235 1.15 -1.60 -9.00
N ILE A 236 0.02 -1.76 -9.69
CA ILE A 236 -0.09 -2.66 -10.84
C ILE A 236 -0.70 -1.94 -12.04
N MET A 237 -0.31 -2.34 -13.22
CA MET A 237 -0.83 -1.85 -14.49
C MET A 237 -1.32 -3.03 -15.35
N ASN A 238 -2.39 -2.84 -16.11
CA ASN A 238 -2.81 -3.79 -17.12
C ASN A 238 -1.68 -4.03 -18.13
N ALA A 239 -1.38 -5.29 -18.46
CA ALA A 239 -0.27 -5.62 -19.34
C ALA A 239 -0.48 -5.11 -20.77
N ASP A 240 -1.68 -5.24 -21.29
CA ASP A 240 -2.02 -4.80 -22.66
C ASP A 240 -2.03 -3.27 -22.73
N SER A 241 -2.57 -2.56 -21.71
CA SER A 241 -2.50 -1.09 -21.63
C SER A 241 -1.07 -0.57 -21.65
N TYR A 242 -0.14 -1.29 -20.97
CA TYR A 242 1.28 -0.94 -21.05
C TYR A 242 1.85 -1.23 -22.43
N ASP A 243 1.53 -2.39 -23.02
CA ASP A 243 2.07 -2.81 -24.31
C ASP A 243 1.61 -1.89 -25.46
N ASP A 244 0.43 -1.30 -25.35
CA ASP A 244 -0.13 -0.32 -26.29
C ASP A 244 0.49 1.08 -26.20
N LEU A 245 1.30 1.36 -25.18
CA LEU A 245 1.98 2.64 -25.06
C LEU A 245 3.08 2.80 -26.11
N SER A 246 3.30 4.04 -26.56
CA SER A 246 4.48 4.39 -27.36
C SER A 246 5.78 4.12 -26.57
N ALA A 247 6.90 3.96 -27.27
CA ALA A 247 8.21 3.77 -26.62
C ALA A 247 8.56 4.93 -25.68
N ALA A 248 8.15 6.16 -26.01
CA ALA A 248 8.35 7.33 -25.16
C ALA A 248 7.50 7.26 -23.89
N HIS A 249 6.23 6.88 -24.00
CA HIS A 249 5.33 6.71 -22.85
C HIS A 249 5.76 5.54 -21.95
N LYS A 250 6.19 4.39 -22.53
CA LYS A 250 6.77 3.28 -21.77
C LYS A 250 7.94 3.73 -20.92
N LYS A 251 8.84 4.54 -21.50
CA LYS A 251 9.99 5.10 -20.75
C LYS A 251 9.55 5.95 -19.56
N CYS A 252 8.44 6.70 -19.68
CA CYS A 252 7.89 7.48 -18.56
C CYS A 252 7.35 6.57 -17.47
N ILE A 253 6.58 5.54 -17.82
CA ILE A 253 6.08 4.56 -16.85
C ILE A 253 7.25 3.82 -16.17
N ASP A 254 8.23 3.34 -16.95
CA ASP A 254 9.39 2.61 -16.43
C ASP A 254 10.23 3.45 -15.45
N GLY A 255 10.26 4.77 -15.64
CA GLY A 255 10.91 5.72 -14.71
C GLY A 255 10.21 5.82 -13.33
N MET A 256 9.00 5.26 -13.20
CA MET A 256 8.21 5.25 -11.96
C MET A 256 7.98 3.81 -11.45
N THR A 257 8.95 2.92 -11.61
CA THR A 257 8.86 1.52 -11.22
C THR A 257 10.03 1.10 -10.33
N GLY A 258 9.93 -0.12 -9.78
CA GLY A 258 11.05 -0.76 -9.09
C GLY A 258 11.38 -0.13 -7.72
N VAL A 259 12.66 -0.26 -7.34
CA VAL A 259 13.14 0.06 -5.98
C VAL A 259 12.98 1.54 -5.61
N GLU A 260 13.24 2.47 -6.54
CA GLU A 260 13.11 3.90 -6.24
C GLU A 260 11.64 4.31 -6.05
N MET A 261 10.73 3.68 -6.79
CA MET A 261 9.30 3.88 -6.56
C MET A 261 8.86 3.26 -5.22
N ALA A 262 9.35 2.06 -4.87
CA ALA A 262 9.09 1.44 -3.57
C ALA A 262 9.54 2.34 -2.41
N ARG A 263 10.74 2.93 -2.51
CA ARG A 263 11.28 3.88 -1.54
C ARG A 263 10.36 5.09 -1.37
N ARG A 264 9.96 5.69 -2.48
CA ARG A 264 9.10 6.88 -2.47
C ARG A 264 7.72 6.59 -1.87
N VAL A 265 7.11 5.50 -2.30
CA VAL A 265 5.80 5.08 -1.77
C VAL A 265 5.91 4.78 -0.28
N GLY A 266 6.91 3.99 0.14
CA GLY A 266 7.13 3.66 1.54
C GLY A 266 7.32 4.91 2.41
N LYS A 267 8.09 5.90 1.96
CA LYS A 267 8.25 7.17 2.67
C LYS A 267 6.93 7.92 2.88
N TRP A 268 6.07 8.00 1.87
CA TRP A 268 4.76 8.62 2.04
C TRP A 268 3.85 7.86 3.02
N TRP A 269 4.01 6.53 3.07
CA TRP A 269 3.28 5.72 4.06
C TRP A 269 3.81 5.95 5.48
N ASP A 270 5.13 6.15 5.67
CA ASP A 270 5.69 6.55 6.97
C ASP A 270 5.19 7.94 7.40
N GLU A 271 5.18 8.92 6.50
CA GLU A 271 4.63 10.26 6.75
C GLU A 271 3.13 10.21 7.10
N ALA A 272 2.36 9.33 6.44
CA ALA A 272 0.96 9.11 6.75
C ALA A 272 0.76 8.42 8.11
N ASP A 273 1.63 7.50 8.48
CA ASP A 273 1.61 6.82 9.78
C ASP A 273 1.93 7.79 10.93
N GLU A 274 2.93 8.66 10.76
CA GLU A 274 3.25 9.75 11.69
C GLU A 274 2.05 10.69 11.87
N LEU A 275 1.39 11.08 10.78
CA LEU A 275 0.16 11.86 10.84
C LEU A 275 -0.95 11.10 11.57
N GLY A 276 -1.08 9.80 11.33
CA GLY A 276 -2.03 8.91 12.00
C GLY A 276 -1.84 8.90 13.51
N TYR A 277 -0.60 8.72 14.01
CA TYR A 277 -0.28 8.81 15.45
C TYR A 277 -0.64 10.17 16.03
N LYS A 278 -0.26 11.26 15.35
CA LYS A 278 -0.57 12.62 15.80
C LYS A 278 -2.09 12.83 15.91
N LYS A 279 -2.83 12.46 14.89
CA LYS A 279 -4.30 12.60 14.87
C LYS A 279 -4.98 11.70 15.90
N PHE A 280 -4.49 10.51 16.11
CA PHE A 280 -4.98 9.61 17.13
C PHE A 280 -4.83 10.21 18.54
N ALA A 281 -3.67 10.77 18.85
CA ALA A 281 -3.43 11.47 20.12
C ALA A 281 -4.34 12.72 20.29
N GLU A 282 -4.50 13.55 19.23
CA GLU A 282 -5.39 14.71 19.23
C GLU A 282 -6.86 14.32 19.50
N MET A 283 -7.28 13.12 19.09
CA MET A 283 -8.61 12.55 19.33
C MET A 283 -8.75 11.84 20.67
N GLY A 284 -7.75 11.93 21.57
CA GLY A 284 -7.76 11.28 22.87
C GLY A 284 -7.44 9.78 22.83
N GLY A 285 -6.79 9.31 21.79
CA GLY A 285 -6.31 7.94 21.66
C GLY A 285 -5.18 7.63 22.65
N VAL A 286 -5.14 6.40 23.12
CA VAL A 286 -4.16 5.91 24.09
C VAL A 286 -3.35 4.78 23.48
N VAL A 287 -2.02 4.93 23.46
CA VAL A 287 -1.09 3.90 23.02
C VAL A 287 -0.44 3.25 24.25
N THR A 288 -0.49 1.92 24.31
CA THR A 288 0.18 1.10 25.33
C THR A 288 1.18 0.19 24.62
N ASP A 289 2.44 0.28 24.97
CA ASP A 289 3.49 -0.56 24.39
C ASP A 289 3.55 -1.93 25.08
N ALA A 290 3.70 -2.97 24.27
CA ALA A 290 4.02 -4.31 24.72
C ALA A 290 5.41 -4.29 25.35
N ASN A 291 5.49 -4.68 26.64
CA ASN A 291 6.76 -4.83 27.34
C ASN A 291 7.54 -6.07 26.84
N ALA A 292 8.76 -6.27 27.33
CA ALA A 292 9.61 -7.38 26.90
C ALA A 292 8.97 -8.77 27.08
N ALA A 293 8.15 -8.97 28.11
CA ALA A 293 7.45 -10.24 28.34
C ALA A 293 6.35 -10.45 27.32
N GLU A 294 5.59 -9.41 26.96
CA GLU A 294 4.56 -9.46 25.92
C GLU A 294 5.17 -9.67 24.54
N GLN A 295 6.28 -9.01 24.25
CA GLN A 295 7.02 -9.25 22.98
C GLN A 295 7.53 -10.70 22.89
N ALA A 296 8.05 -11.26 23.97
CA ALA A 296 8.46 -12.66 24.03
C ALA A 296 7.27 -13.62 23.83
N TYR A 297 6.13 -13.33 24.47
CA TYR A 297 4.89 -14.08 24.28
C TYR A 297 4.41 -14.01 22.82
N PHE A 298 4.45 -12.84 22.19
CA PHE A 298 4.10 -12.66 20.78
C PHE A 298 4.99 -13.53 19.89
N ARG A 299 6.32 -13.46 20.04
CA ARG A 299 7.26 -14.29 19.28
C ARG A 299 7.01 -15.78 19.46
N GLU A 300 6.76 -16.24 20.69
CA GLU A 300 6.43 -17.65 20.97
C GLU A 300 5.16 -18.08 20.23
N LYS A 301 4.08 -17.30 20.33
CA LYS A 301 2.79 -17.62 19.71
C LYS A 301 2.85 -17.62 18.18
N THR A 302 3.60 -16.70 17.61
CA THR A 302 3.68 -16.54 16.15
C THR A 302 4.83 -17.35 15.51
N ALA A 303 5.60 -18.09 16.27
CA ALA A 303 6.77 -18.85 15.77
C ALA A 303 6.44 -19.79 14.59
N GLY A 304 5.23 -20.37 14.53
CA GLY A 304 4.81 -21.24 13.43
C GLY A 304 4.39 -20.52 12.15
N VAL A 305 4.16 -19.22 12.20
CA VAL A 305 3.66 -18.43 11.05
C VAL A 305 4.72 -18.35 9.95
N GLU A 306 5.98 -18.11 10.31
CA GLU A 306 7.08 -18.05 9.36
C GLU A 306 7.23 -19.36 8.59
N ALA A 307 7.30 -20.50 9.29
CA ALA A 307 7.44 -21.80 8.66
C ALA A 307 6.30 -22.10 7.68
N LYS A 308 5.05 -21.77 8.05
CA LYS A 308 3.87 -21.91 7.20
C LYS A 308 3.99 -21.08 5.92
N VAL A 309 4.39 -19.82 6.04
CA VAL A 309 4.54 -18.91 4.89
C VAL A 309 5.67 -19.37 3.98
N LEU A 310 6.83 -19.74 4.52
CA LEU A 310 7.95 -20.24 3.72
C LEU A 310 7.62 -21.52 2.98
N ALA A 311 6.85 -22.44 3.57
CA ALA A 311 6.36 -23.63 2.90
C ALA A 311 5.49 -23.27 1.68
N ALA A 312 4.51 -22.37 1.86
CA ALA A 312 3.64 -21.91 0.76
C ALA A 312 4.41 -21.21 -0.36
N ILE A 313 5.44 -20.42 -0.03
CA ILE A 313 6.32 -19.79 -1.03
C ILE A 313 7.13 -20.85 -1.80
N SER A 314 7.66 -21.85 -1.09
CA SER A 314 8.44 -22.94 -1.71
C SER A 314 7.59 -23.77 -2.70
N GLU A 315 6.31 -23.96 -2.43
CA GLU A 315 5.36 -24.62 -3.35
C GLU A 315 5.19 -23.82 -4.68
N ARG A 316 5.54 -22.53 -4.70
CA ARG A 316 5.57 -21.70 -5.92
C ARG A 316 6.91 -21.80 -6.69
N GLY A 317 7.80 -22.69 -6.29
CA GLY A 317 9.10 -22.90 -6.95
C GLY A 317 10.16 -21.84 -6.60
N VAL A 318 9.97 -21.11 -5.51
CA VAL A 318 10.93 -20.09 -5.01
C VAL A 318 11.74 -20.69 -3.86
N ASP A 319 13.05 -20.41 -3.81
CA ASP A 319 13.86 -20.66 -2.62
C ASP A 319 13.46 -19.66 -1.51
N ALA A 320 12.45 -20.04 -0.74
CA ALA A 320 11.85 -19.20 0.28
C ALA A 320 12.84 -18.82 1.39
N ALA A 321 13.74 -19.75 1.77
CA ALA A 321 14.74 -19.50 2.81
C ALA A 321 15.78 -18.47 2.36
N ALA A 322 16.29 -18.61 1.13
CA ALA A 322 17.21 -17.63 0.55
C ALA A 322 16.53 -16.28 0.34
N ALA A 323 15.27 -16.26 -0.10
CA ALA A 323 14.48 -15.03 -0.28
C ALA A 323 14.30 -14.30 1.05
N LEU A 324 13.92 -14.98 2.14
CA LEU A 324 13.75 -14.38 3.46
C LEU A 324 15.08 -13.86 4.01
N LYS A 325 16.15 -14.65 3.88
CA LYS A 325 17.49 -14.21 4.30
C LYS A 325 17.91 -12.94 3.55
N TYR A 326 17.65 -12.89 2.24
CA TYR A 326 17.95 -11.71 1.43
C TYR A 326 17.08 -10.53 1.85
N PHE A 327 15.77 -10.71 1.99
CA PHE A 327 14.85 -9.68 2.45
C PHE A 327 15.35 -9.02 3.74
N ARG A 328 15.63 -9.83 4.77
CA ARG A 328 16.12 -9.34 6.07
C ARG A 328 17.49 -8.68 6.00
N SER A 329 18.34 -9.08 5.05
CA SER A 329 19.63 -8.42 4.83
C SER A 329 19.54 -7.03 4.18
N GLN A 330 18.40 -6.68 3.61
CA GLN A 330 18.14 -5.36 3.02
C GLN A 330 17.49 -4.39 4.01
N LEU A 331 16.99 -4.87 5.16
CA LEU A 331 16.48 -4.02 6.23
C LEU A 331 17.65 -3.32 6.92
N LYS A 332 17.47 -2.01 7.20
CA LYS A 332 18.48 -1.17 7.86
C LYS A 332 18.24 -1.06 9.36
#